data_c82b76b93e445a58b8364714237ef7f6
#
_entry.id   c82b76b93e445a58b8364714237ef7f6
#
_cell.length_a   1.000
_cell.length_b   1.000
_cell.length_c   1.000
_cell.angle_alpha   90.00
_cell.angle_beta   90.00
_cell.angle_gamma   90.00
#
_symmetry.space_group_name_H-M   'P 1'
#
loop_
_entity.id
_entity.type
_entity.pdbx_description
1 polymer ?
#
loop_
_entity_poly.entity_id
_entity_poly.type
_entity_poly.pdbx_seq_one_letter_code
_entity_poly.pdbx_strand_id
1 'polypeptide(L)'
;MKRGMVYYRDIQAGTLEKNASGYVFRYDAAYLRDATLPDISATLPKSACEYRSTYLFPFFAGLLAEGAQKERQCRELHIDERDLFTRLLETSAYGAIGAVYVTP
;
A
#
# COMPACT_ATOMS: atom_id res chain seq x y z
N MET A 1 -9.45 -13.01 -3.42
CA MET A 1 -9.27 -11.78 -2.65
C MET A 1 -7.91 -11.78 -1.98
N LYS A 2 -7.19 -10.69 -2.11
CA LYS A 2 -5.88 -10.50 -1.48
C LYS A 2 -5.93 -9.29 -0.56
N ARG A 3 -5.14 -9.31 0.50
CA ARG A 3 -5.12 -8.22 1.47
C ARG A 3 -3.71 -8.01 2.00
N GLY A 4 -3.34 -6.74 2.21
CA GLY A 4 -2.10 -6.36 2.86
C GLY A 4 -2.36 -5.44 4.03
N MET A 5 -1.40 -5.38 4.94
CA MET A 5 -1.42 -4.47 6.07
C MET A 5 -0.63 -3.22 5.73
N VAL A 6 -1.22 -2.06 5.97
CA VAL A 6 -0.60 -0.77 5.71
C VAL A 6 -0.08 -0.20 7.01
N TYR A 7 1.20 0.20 6.99
CA TYR A 7 1.87 0.76 8.16
C TYR A 7 2.32 2.18 7.90
N TYR A 8 2.22 3.01 8.91
CA TYR A 8 2.90 4.30 8.99
C TYR A 8 4.00 4.17 10.03
N ARG A 9 5.25 4.19 9.58
CA ARG A 9 6.40 3.81 10.41
C ARG A 9 6.14 2.40 10.97
N ASP A 10 6.09 2.21 12.26
CA ASP A 10 5.83 0.89 12.84
C ASP A 10 4.40 0.74 13.37
N ILE A 11 3.50 1.65 12.98
CA ILE A 11 2.12 1.68 13.46
C ILE A 11 1.20 1.22 12.35
N GLN A 12 0.38 0.22 12.62
CA GLN A 12 -0.58 -0.26 11.63
C GLN A 12 -1.65 0.82 11.40
N ALA A 13 -1.71 1.32 10.16
CA ALA A 13 -2.63 2.38 9.78
C ALA A 13 -3.94 1.84 9.22
N GLY A 14 -3.89 0.69 8.57
CA GLY A 14 -5.08 0.14 7.95
C GLY A 14 -4.79 -1.08 7.11
N THR A 15 -5.74 -1.39 6.22
CA THR A 15 -5.64 -2.54 5.31
C THR A 15 -5.88 -2.09 3.88
N LEU A 16 -5.18 -2.75 2.96
CA LEU A 16 -5.39 -2.56 1.53
C LEU A 16 -5.79 -3.91 0.95
N GLU A 17 -6.93 -3.94 0.28
CA GLU A 17 -7.52 -5.16 -0.23
C GLU A 17 -7.73 -5.07 -1.72
N LYS A 18 -7.45 -6.17 -2.43
CA LYS A 18 -7.76 -6.31 -3.85
C LYS A 18 -8.85 -7.37 -4.00
N ASN A 19 -9.93 -7.00 -4.68
CA ASN A 19 -11.03 -7.91 -4.96
C ASN A 19 -11.43 -7.82 -6.44
N ALA A 20 -12.51 -8.51 -6.82
CA ALA A 20 -12.95 -8.55 -8.21
C ALA A 20 -13.36 -7.17 -8.76
N SER A 21 -13.75 -6.24 -7.89
CA SER A 21 -14.19 -4.89 -8.28
C SER A 21 -13.07 -3.86 -8.28
N GLY A 22 -11.90 -4.20 -7.75
CA GLY A 22 -10.77 -3.27 -7.66
C GLY A 22 -10.10 -3.31 -6.29
N TYR A 23 -9.88 -2.12 -5.71
CA TYR A 23 -9.12 -1.97 -4.48
C TYR A 23 -9.92 -1.22 -3.42
N VAL A 24 -9.70 -1.60 -2.17
CA VAL A 24 -10.30 -0.93 -1.01
C VAL A 24 -9.20 -0.66 0.01
N PHE A 25 -9.04 0.61 0.40
CA PHE A 25 -8.19 0.98 1.53
C PHE A 25 -9.09 1.36 2.70
N ARG A 26 -8.81 0.79 3.86
CA ARG A 26 -9.59 1.08 5.06
C ARG A 26 -8.64 1.40 6.19
N TYR A 27 -8.82 2.58 6.82
CA TYR A 27 -8.08 2.93 8.02
C TYR A 27 -8.54 2.07 9.20
N ASP A 28 -7.61 1.72 10.07
CA ASP A 28 -7.95 1.10 11.36
C ASP A 28 -8.59 2.14 12.26
N ALA A 29 -9.57 1.70 13.05
CA ALA A 29 -10.27 2.59 13.96
C ALA A 29 -9.32 3.26 14.98
N ALA A 30 -8.36 2.52 15.49
CA ALA A 30 -7.37 3.05 16.44
C ALA A 30 -6.52 4.15 15.80
N TYR A 31 -6.12 3.95 14.54
CA TYR A 31 -5.34 4.96 13.82
C TYR A 31 -6.16 6.24 13.58
N LEU A 32 -7.43 6.07 13.22
CA LEU A 32 -8.31 7.22 12.99
C LEU A 32 -8.52 8.05 14.24
N ARG A 33 -8.62 7.40 15.40
CA ARG A 33 -8.87 8.09 16.67
C ARG A 33 -7.67 8.83 17.22
N ASP A 34 -6.48 8.49 16.75
CA ASP A 34 -5.25 9.11 17.27
C ASP A 34 -4.94 10.39 16.48
N ALA A 35 -5.27 11.54 17.08
CA ALA A 35 -5.08 12.84 16.44
C ALA A 35 -3.60 13.20 16.24
N THR A 36 -2.67 12.47 16.86
CA THR A 36 -1.24 12.71 16.69
C THR A 36 -0.69 12.05 15.43
N LEU A 37 -1.44 11.15 14.82
CA LEU A 37 -1.01 10.44 13.62
C LEU A 37 -1.54 11.13 12.36
N PRO A 38 -0.69 11.29 11.34
CA PRO A 38 -1.09 12.00 10.12
C PRO A 38 -1.90 11.12 9.17
N ASP A 39 -2.51 11.75 8.16
CA ASP A 39 -3.00 11.03 7.00
C ASP A 39 -1.84 10.26 6.37
N ILE A 40 -2.08 9.06 5.85
CA ILE A 40 -1.01 8.32 5.16
C ILE A 40 -0.67 8.97 3.82
N SER A 41 -1.60 9.72 3.26
CA SER A 41 -1.43 10.44 1.99
C SER A 41 -2.42 11.59 1.95
N ALA A 42 -2.05 12.67 1.25
CA ALA A 42 -2.96 13.78 1.02
C ALA A 42 -4.21 13.34 0.27
N THR A 43 -4.11 12.30 -0.55
CA THR A 43 -5.24 11.77 -1.33
C THR A 43 -6.08 10.73 -0.56
N LEU A 44 -5.63 10.34 0.63
CA LEU A 44 -6.32 9.36 1.47
C LEU A 44 -6.42 9.93 2.90
N PRO A 45 -7.10 11.08 3.08
CA PRO A 45 -7.15 11.71 4.40
C PRO A 45 -7.98 10.92 5.39
N LYS A 46 -7.70 11.15 6.68
CA LYS A 46 -8.39 10.48 7.78
C LYS A 46 -9.84 10.95 7.96
N SER A 47 -10.30 11.89 7.14
CA SER A 47 -11.68 12.37 7.16
C SER A 47 -12.68 11.32 6.72
N ALA A 48 -12.23 10.26 6.06
CA ALA A 48 -13.05 9.09 5.73
C ALA A 48 -12.32 7.84 6.18
N CYS A 49 -13.07 6.80 6.55
CA CYS A 49 -12.46 5.56 7.02
C CYS A 49 -12.19 4.57 5.89
N GLU A 50 -12.81 4.74 4.73
CA GLU A 50 -12.69 3.79 3.63
C GLU A 50 -12.63 4.51 2.30
N TYR A 51 -11.76 3.99 1.41
CA TYR A 51 -11.62 4.48 0.04
C TYR A 51 -11.65 3.31 -0.92
N ARG A 52 -12.32 3.47 -2.07
CA ARG A 52 -12.44 2.45 -3.11
C ARG A 52 -11.95 2.99 -4.43
N SER A 53 -11.35 2.11 -5.24
CA SER A 53 -10.85 2.47 -6.57
C SER A 53 -10.86 1.24 -7.46
N THR A 54 -11.15 1.44 -8.74
CA THR A 54 -11.04 0.38 -9.74
C THR A 54 -9.58 -0.01 -9.97
N TYR A 55 -8.68 0.98 -9.87
CA TYR A 55 -7.25 0.78 -10.07
C TYR A 55 -6.52 0.96 -8.75
N LEU A 56 -5.29 0.45 -8.66
CA LEU A 56 -4.46 0.67 -7.48
C LEU A 56 -4.30 2.17 -7.26
N PHE A 57 -4.52 2.60 -6.02
CA PHE A 57 -4.41 4.01 -5.67
C PHE A 57 -3.05 4.56 -6.09
N PRO A 58 -2.98 5.74 -6.71
CA PRO A 58 -1.71 6.32 -7.14
C PRO A 58 -0.67 6.42 -6.03
N PHE A 59 -1.10 6.69 -4.81
CA PHE A 59 -0.19 6.73 -3.66
C PHE A 59 0.55 5.41 -3.49
N PHE A 60 -0.16 4.28 -3.53
CA PHE A 60 0.46 2.97 -3.36
C PHE A 60 1.28 2.57 -4.58
N ALA A 61 0.82 2.91 -5.77
CA ALA A 61 1.59 2.66 -6.99
C ALA A 61 2.94 3.39 -6.95
N GLY A 62 2.98 4.57 -6.33
CA GLY A 62 4.19 5.36 -6.19
C GLY A 62 5.23 4.75 -5.26
N LEU A 63 4.86 3.72 -4.47
CA LEU A 63 5.81 3.01 -3.61
C LEU A 63 6.59 1.93 -4.37
N LEU A 64 6.19 1.62 -5.60
CA LEU A 64 6.81 0.55 -6.38
C LEU A 64 8.07 1.04 -7.09
N ALA A 65 9.07 0.15 -7.20
CA ALA A 65 10.28 0.44 -7.93
C ALA A 65 10.01 0.56 -9.43
N GLU A 66 10.86 1.31 -10.13
CA GLU A 66 10.74 1.52 -11.57
C GLU A 66 12.06 1.18 -12.26
N GLY A 67 12.03 1.01 -13.58
CA GLY A 67 13.20 0.80 -14.40
C GLY A 67 13.95 -0.48 -14.08
N ALA A 68 15.26 -0.41 -14.05
CA ALA A 68 16.11 -1.57 -13.82
C ALA A 68 15.89 -2.23 -12.47
N GLN A 69 15.57 -1.44 -11.44
CA GLN A 69 15.28 -1.97 -10.12
C GLN A 69 14.00 -2.80 -10.13
N LYS A 70 12.98 -2.35 -10.84
CA LYS A 70 11.74 -3.10 -11.03
C LYS A 70 12.01 -4.43 -11.70
N GLU A 71 12.76 -4.41 -12.80
CA GLU A 71 13.06 -5.61 -13.54
C GLU A 71 13.83 -6.62 -12.71
N ARG A 72 14.81 -6.15 -11.95
CA ARG A 72 15.61 -7.02 -11.08
C ARG A 72 14.76 -7.64 -9.97
N GLN A 73 13.94 -6.84 -9.28
CA GLN A 73 13.08 -7.35 -8.22
C GLN A 73 12.12 -8.41 -8.74
N CYS A 74 11.46 -8.14 -9.84
CA CYS A 74 10.47 -9.06 -10.39
C CYS A 74 11.11 -10.36 -10.84
N ARG A 75 12.31 -10.29 -11.42
CA ARG A 75 13.04 -11.47 -11.84
C ARG A 75 13.49 -12.32 -10.66
N GLU A 76 14.05 -11.68 -9.64
CA GLU A 76 14.57 -12.38 -8.45
C GLU A 76 13.46 -13.01 -7.62
N LEU A 77 12.31 -12.35 -7.54
CA LEU A 77 11.18 -12.82 -6.74
C LEU A 77 10.16 -13.62 -7.56
N HIS A 78 10.38 -13.75 -8.87
CA HIS A 78 9.48 -14.46 -9.78
C HIS A 78 8.07 -13.85 -9.77
N ILE A 79 7.99 -12.53 -9.84
CA ILE A 79 6.73 -11.79 -9.86
C ILE A 79 6.54 -11.16 -11.23
N ASP A 80 5.31 -11.26 -11.78
CA ASP A 80 4.95 -10.58 -13.02
C ASP A 80 5.00 -9.05 -12.78
N GLU A 81 5.72 -8.34 -13.65
CA GLU A 81 5.85 -6.88 -13.54
C GLU A 81 4.51 -6.16 -13.58
N ARG A 82 3.47 -6.77 -14.16
CA ARG A 82 2.14 -6.20 -14.25
C ARG A 82 1.28 -6.48 -13.02
N ASP A 83 1.72 -7.38 -12.16
CA ASP A 83 1.02 -7.72 -10.92
C ASP A 83 1.41 -6.72 -9.82
N LEU A 84 0.82 -5.55 -9.87
CA LEU A 84 1.19 -4.44 -8.99
C LEU A 84 0.97 -4.77 -7.52
N PHE A 85 -0.10 -5.48 -7.21
CA PHE A 85 -0.43 -5.75 -5.81
C PHE A 85 0.56 -6.73 -5.18
N THR A 86 0.93 -7.80 -5.89
CA THR A 86 1.95 -8.73 -5.41
C THR A 86 3.29 -8.03 -5.23
N ARG A 87 3.66 -7.17 -6.21
CA ARG A 87 4.89 -6.37 -6.10
C ARG A 87 4.86 -5.50 -4.85
N LEU A 88 3.73 -4.84 -4.59
CA LEU A 88 3.56 -3.97 -3.44
C LEU A 88 3.74 -4.76 -2.13
N LEU A 89 3.08 -5.90 -2.00
CA LEU A 89 3.15 -6.72 -0.80
C LEU A 89 4.54 -7.28 -0.54
N GLU A 90 5.25 -7.65 -1.59
CA GLU A 90 6.54 -8.34 -1.46
C GLU A 90 7.74 -7.40 -1.41
N THR A 91 7.59 -6.15 -1.87
CA THR A 91 8.77 -5.27 -2.02
C THR A 91 8.68 -3.95 -1.25
N SER A 92 7.49 -3.46 -0.90
CA SER A 92 7.39 -2.09 -0.39
C SER A 92 8.04 -1.90 0.99
N ALA A 93 8.15 -2.95 1.78
CA ALA A 93 8.80 -2.86 3.10
C ALA A 93 10.33 -2.82 2.99
N TYR A 94 10.88 -3.26 1.85
CA TYR A 94 12.32 -3.30 1.64
C TYR A 94 12.78 -2.05 0.92
N GLY A 95 13.68 -1.30 1.50
CA GLY A 95 14.18 -0.08 0.92
C GLY A 95 13.14 1.04 0.86
N ALA A 96 12.18 1.02 1.75
CA ALA A 96 11.15 2.05 1.83
C ALA A 96 11.81 3.40 2.09
N ILE A 97 11.56 4.37 1.20
CA ILE A 97 12.10 5.72 1.33
C ILE A 97 11.19 6.56 2.21
N GLY A 98 9.90 6.32 2.15
CA GLY A 98 8.91 7.03 2.94
C GLY A 98 8.54 6.32 4.22
N ALA A 99 7.62 6.92 4.97
CA ALA A 99 7.16 6.36 6.25
C ALA A 99 6.13 5.24 6.07
N VAL A 100 5.50 5.15 4.91
CA VAL A 100 4.41 4.20 4.65
C VAL A 100 4.91 3.01 3.85
N TYR A 101 4.51 1.81 4.28
CA TYR A 101 4.79 0.58 3.55
C TYR A 101 3.64 -0.42 3.76
N VAL A 102 3.61 -1.45 2.92
CA VAL A 102 2.56 -2.47 2.95
C VAL A 102 3.20 -3.84 3.05
N THR A 103 2.63 -4.72 3.88
CA THR A 103 3.10 -6.09 4.05
C THR A 103 1.99 -7.08 3.76
N PRO A 104 2.35 -8.34 3.43
CA PRO A 104 1.35 -9.39 3.26
C PRO A 104 0.50 -9.63 4.49
#